data_2fa5dfc1b9d29e90c7fd07cba31f6ea3
#
_entry.id   2fa5dfc1b9d29e90c7fd07cba31f6ea3
#
_cell.length_a   1.000
_cell.length_b   1.000
_cell.length_c   1.000
_cell.angle_alpha   90.00
_cell.angle_beta   90.00
_cell.angle_gamma   90.00
#
_symmetry.space_group_name_H-M   'P 1'
#
loop_
_entity.id
_entity.type
_entity.pdbx_description
1 polymer ?
#
loop_
_entity_poly.entity_id
_entity_poly.type
_entity_poly.pdbx_seq_one_letter_code
_entity_poly.pdbx_strand_id
1 'polypeptide(L)'
;VRDREYDVTQGTPDSRITYFSANPNGEAEIIKVTLKPNPRVRRIIFERDFSEISIKGRQAQGVILTRLPVHKIALKQKGGSTLGGRKVWFDRDILRLNYDGRGEYLGEFQSDDTILVVLNNGDFYTSNFDLSNHYEDNVSIVEKFDSNKVWTAALYDADQQNYPYLKRFCFEGSNRKQNYLGENKNNRLILLTDEFYPRLEV
;
A
#
# COMPACT_ATOMS: atom_id res chain seq x y z
N VAL A 1 -15.49 -11.34 10.06
CA VAL A 1 -16.78 -12.02 9.88
C VAL A 1 -17.17 -12.57 11.23
N ARG A 2 -18.26 -12.07 11.80
CA ARG A 2 -18.76 -12.53 13.12
C ARG A 2 -19.30 -13.95 12.98
N ASP A 3 -19.22 -14.72 14.05
CA ASP A 3 -19.87 -16.01 14.24
C ASP A 3 -19.48 -17.12 13.23
N ARG A 4 -18.20 -17.12 12.80
CA ARG A 4 -17.64 -18.21 11.99
C ARG A 4 -16.41 -18.81 12.66
N GLU A 5 -16.36 -20.10 12.73
CA GLU A 5 -15.19 -20.86 13.16
C GLU A 5 -14.28 -21.15 11.95
N TYR A 6 -12.99 -21.07 12.19
CA TYR A 6 -11.98 -21.36 11.18
C TYR A 6 -10.90 -22.27 11.76
N ASP A 7 -10.62 -23.36 11.06
CA ASP A 7 -9.47 -24.18 11.37
C ASP A 7 -8.21 -23.54 10.72
N VAL A 8 -7.36 -22.93 11.56
CA VAL A 8 -6.09 -22.32 11.13
C VAL A 8 -5.00 -23.34 10.81
N THR A 9 -5.19 -24.62 11.21
CA THR A 9 -4.26 -25.71 10.88
C THR A 9 -4.63 -26.42 9.58
N GLN A 10 -5.75 -26.05 9.00
CA GLN A 10 -6.29 -26.65 7.77
C GLN A 10 -6.46 -28.17 7.85
N GLY A 11 -6.81 -28.69 9.03
CA GLY A 11 -7.00 -30.10 9.26
C GLY A 11 -5.71 -30.94 9.25
N THR A 12 -4.53 -30.31 9.26
CA THR A 12 -3.25 -31.04 9.29
C THR A 12 -3.08 -31.75 10.64
N PRO A 13 -2.96 -33.10 10.69
CA PRO A 13 -2.77 -33.83 11.92
C PRO A 13 -1.55 -33.34 12.72
N ASP A 14 -1.66 -33.39 14.04
CA ASP A 14 -0.61 -32.99 15.00
C ASP A 14 -0.12 -31.54 14.89
N SER A 15 -0.83 -30.71 14.14
CA SER A 15 -0.53 -29.28 14.06
C SER A 15 -0.84 -28.58 15.38
N ARG A 16 0.04 -27.65 15.78
CA ARG A 16 -0.08 -26.88 17.01
C ARG A 16 0.17 -25.41 16.76
N ILE A 17 -0.73 -24.56 17.26
CA ILE A 17 -0.51 -23.12 17.35
C ILE A 17 0.35 -22.83 18.57
N THR A 18 1.52 -22.24 18.37
CA THR A 18 2.46 -21.88 19.44
C THR A 18 2.46 -20.40 19.79
N TYR A 19 1.92 -19.58 18.90
CA TYR A 19 1.74 -18.15 19.10
C TYR A 19 0.56 -17.65 18.25
N PHE A 20 -0.25 -16.78 18.80
CA PHE A 20 -1.34 -16.10 18.11
C PHE A 20 -1.49 -14.70 18.67
N SER A 21 -1.64 -13.71 17.79
CA SER A 21 -2.02 -12.36 18.16
C SER A 21 -3.12 -11.83 17.24
N ALA A 22 -3.94 -10.94 17.76
CA ALA A 22 -5.03 -10.29 17.05
C ALA A 22 -5.10 -8.80 17.42
N ASN A 23 -3.96 -8.15 17.46
CA ASN A 23 -3.89 -6.73 17.74
C ASN A 23 -4.21 -5.91 16.48
N PRO A 24 -4.80 -4.72 16.61
CA PRO A 24 -5.12 -3.85 15.47
C PRO A 24 -3.92 -3.53 14.58
N ASN A 25 -2.71 -3.50 15.14
CA ASN A 25 -1.46 -3.28 14.41
C ASN A 25 -0.51 -4.47 14.55
N GLY A 26 -1.04 -5.69 14.41
CA GLY A 26 -0.26 -6.93 14.56
C GLY A 26 0.88 -7.07 13.55
N GLU A 27 0.77 -6.41 12.40
CA GLU A 27 1.81 -6.40 11.37
C GLU A 27 3.11 -5.71 11.81
N ALA A 28 3.07 -4.84 12.82
CA ALA A 28 4.24 -4.17 13.37
C ALA A 28 4.76 -4.83 14.66
N GLU A 29 4.27 -6.03 14.98
CA GLU A 29 4.75 -6.78 16.13
C GLU A 29 6.10 -7.44 15.84
N ILE A 30 6.96 -7.45 16.87
CA ILE A 30 8.21 -8.19 16.85
C ILE A 30 8.11 -9.34 17.85
N ILE A 31 8.32 -10.56 17.37
CA ILE A 31 8.38 -11.74 18.21
C ILE A 31 9.80 -12.19 18.46
N LYS A 32 10.04 -12.74 19.63
CA LYS A 32 11.28 -13.41 20.04
C LYS A 32 11.07 -14.92 19.97
N VAL A 33 11.86 -15.58 19.17
CA VAL A 33 11.82 -17.02 18.98
C VAL A 33 13.03 -17.64 19.70
N THR A 34 12.75 -18.61 20.56
CA THR A 34 13.77 -19.39 21.25
C THR A 34 13.71 -20.82 20.72
N LEU A 35 14.82 -21.32 20.21
CA LEU A 35 14.95 -22.69 19.72
C LEU A 35 15.25 -23.65 20.86
N LYS A 36 14.96 -24.93 20.67
CA LYS A 36 15.47 -25.97 21.57
C LYS A 36 16.99 -26.05 21.48
N PRO A 37 17.70 -26.27 22.59
CA PRO A 37 19.16 -26.42 22.57
C PRO A 37 19.60 -27.50 21.58
N ASN A 38 20.53 -27.12 20.72
CA ASN A 38 21.13 -28.05 19.75
C ASN A 38 22.61 -27.68 19.58
N PRO A 39 23.55 -28.63 19.79
CA PRO A 39 24.98 -28.36 19.70
C PRO A 39 25.46 -27.80 18.35
N ARG A 40 24.69 -28.05 17.28
CA ARG A 40 25.01 -27.58 15.93
C ARG A 40 24.48 -26.16 15.63
N VAL A 41 23.73 -25.55 16.55
CA VAL A 41 23.09 -24.24 16.36
C VAL A 41 23.76 -23.21 17.26
N ARG A 42 24.50 -22.29 16.65
CA ARG A 42 25.22 -21.22 17.38
C ARG A 42 24.27 -20.18 17.97
N ARG A 43 23.16 -19.87 17.27
CA ARG A 43 22.20 -18.83 17.66
C ARG A 43 20.84 -19.45 17.95
N ILE A 44 20.56 -19.66 19.22
CA ILE A 44 19.31 -20.29 19.70
C ILE A 44 18.16 -19.29 19.90
N ILE A 45 18.44 -18.00 19.81
CA ILE A 45 17.44 -16.92 19.94
C ILE A 45 17.56 -16.02 18.74
N PHE A 46 16.43 -15.73 18.10
CA PHE A 46 16.32 -14.72 17.04
C PHE A 46 14.98 -13.99 17.14
N GLU A 47 14.88 -12.90 16.42
CA GLU A 47 13.69 -12.08 16.36
C GLU A 47 13.09 -12.16 14.95
N ARG A 48 11.79 -11.98 14.88
CA ARG A 48 11.07 -11.85 13.62
C ARG A 48 10.13 -10.66 13.70
N ASP A 49 10.31 -9.74 12.78
CA ASP A 49 9.45 -8.60 12.57
C ASP A 49 8.31 -9.01 11.61
N PHE A 50 7.06 -8.77 12.01
CA PHE A 50 5.91 -9.10 11.17
C PHE A 50 5.74 -8.14 10.01
N SER A 51 6.31 -6.93 10.08
CA SER A 51 6.31 -5.99 8.97
C SER A 51 7.05 -6.51 7.73
N GLU A 52 7.98 -7.47 7.92
CA GLU A 52 8.68 -8.14 6.83
C GLU A 52 7.84 -9.23 6.13
N ILE A 53 6.66 -9.54 6.66
CA ILE A 53 5.79 -10.60 6.14
C ILE A 53 4.64 -9.97 5.39
N SER A 54 4.54 -10.25 4.09
CA SER A 54 3.42 -9.74 3.26
C SER A 54 2.07 -10.20 3.79
N ILE A 55 1.12 -9.27 3.90
CA ILE A 55 -0.26 -9.58 4.22
C ILE A 55 -0.92 -10.23 3.01
N LYS A 56 -1.49 -11.41 3.22
CA LYS A 56 -2.14 -12.18 2.17
C LYS A 56 -3.53 -12.63 2.60
N GLY A 57 -4.32 -13.08 1.64
CA GLY A 57 -5.64 -13.64 1.93
C GLY A 57 -5.57 -14.85 2.85
N ARG A 58 -6.68 -15.13 3.54
CA ARG A 58 -6.82 -16.22 4.53
C ARG A 58 -6.36 -17.61 4.03
N GLN A 59 -6.49 -17.89 2.75
CA GLN A 59 -6.11 -19.18 2.15
C GLN A 59 -4.62 -19.27 1.80
N ALA A 60 -3.86 -18.19 1.99
CA ALA A 60 -2.46 -18.20 1.68
C ALA A 60 -1.69 -19.08 2.66
N GLN A 61 -0.76 -19.84 2.10
CA GLN A 61 0.23 -20.58 2.89
C GLN A 61 1.17 -19.60 3.58
N GLY A 62 1.42 -19.79 4.87
CA GLY A 62 2.31 -18.92 5.65
C GLY A 62 3.79 -19.02 5.22
N VAL A 63 4.62 -18.21 5.84
CA VAL A 63 6.08 -18.22 5.65
C VAL A 63 6.71 -19.15 6.70
N ILE A 64 7.68 -19.96 6.29
CA ILE A 64 8.41 -20.81 7.22
C ILE A 64 9.26 -19.93 8.15
N LEU A 65 8.95 -19.95 9.43
CA LEU A 65 9.69 -19.20 10.45
C LEU A 65 11.08 -19.80 10.68
N THR A 66 11.15 -21.11 10.84
CA THR A 66 12.38 -21.89 11.00
C THR A 66 12.12 -23.38 10.74
N ARG A 67 13.15 -24.11 10.36
CA ARG A 67 13.11 -25.58 10.25
C ARG A 67 13.65 -26.27 11.51
N LEU A 68 14.06 -25.50 12.51
CA LEU A 68 14.59 -26.02 13.77
C LEU A 68 13.51 -26.12 14.84
N PRO A 69 13.59 -27.07 15.77
CA PRO A 69 12.62 -27.22 16.83
C PRO A 69 12.55 -25.96 17.69
N VAL A 70 11.34 -25.39 17.81
CA VAL A 70 11.08 -24.23 18.63
C VAL A 70 10.77 -24.65 20.07
N HIS A 71 11.38 -23.94 21.03
CA HIS A 71 11.07 -24.08 22.44
C HIS A 71 9.97 -23.13 22.88
N LYS A 72 10.10 -21.84 22.51
CA LYS A 72 9.15 -20.78 22.91
C LYS A 72 9.12 -19.68 21.86
N ILE A 73 7.90 -19.14 21.64
CA ILE A 73 7.68 -17.87 20.95
C ILE A 73 7.05 -16.91 21.96
N ALA A 74 7.56 -15.70 22.05
CA ALA A 74 7.04 -14.66 22.91
C ALA A 74 6.99 -13.32 22.18
N LEU A 75 6.00 -12.51 22.48
CA LEU A 75 5.97 -11.12 22.06
C LEU A 75 7.17 -10.39 22.65
N LYS A 76 7.96 -9.74 21.82
CA LYS A 76 9.06 -8.85 22.24
C LYS A 76 8.58 -7.41 22.26
N GLN A 77 7.96 -6.98 21.17
CA GLN A 77 7.46 -5.63 21.01
C GLN A 77 6.08 -5.68 20.38
N LYS A 78 5.13 -5.04 21.02
CA LYS A 78 3.78 -4.84 20.48
C LYS A 78 3.88 -3.80 19.38
N GLY A 79 3.16 -4.00 18.30
CA GLY A 79 3.02 -3.01 17.25
C GLY A 79 2.61 -1.66 17.83
N GLY A 80 3.16 -0.58 17.31
CA GLY A 80 2.87 0.78 17.78
C GLY A 80 1.38 1.10 17.73
N SER A 81 0.99 2.19 18.38
CA SER A 81 -0.40 2.67 18.38
C SER A 81 -0.92 2.83 16.96
N THR A 82 -2.13 2.34 16.70
CA THR A 82 -2.86 2.57 15.44
C THR A 82 -3.23 4.03 15.18
N LEU A 83 -2.86 4.93 16.10
CA LEU A 83 -3.03 6.38 15.96
C LEU A 83 -1.95 7.03 15.08
N GLY A 84 -0.86 6.30 14.78
CA GLY A 84 0.15 6.72 13.81
C GLY A 84 0.14 5.78 12.62
N GLY A 85 -0.14 6.28 11.43
CA GLY A 85 -0.03 5.52 10.19
C GLY A 85 1.42 5.19 9.85
N ARG A 86 1.63 4.27 8.91
CA ARG A 86 2.96 4.00 8.38
C ARG A 86 3.37 5.13 7.45
N LYS A 87 4.50 5.75 7.72
CA LYS A 87 5.07 6.78 6.83
C LYS A 87 5.52 6.14 5.53
N VAL A 88 5.09 6.71 4.42
CA VAL A 88 5.37 6.23 3.06
C VAL A 88 6.00 7.34 2.24
N TRP A 89 7.03 6.98 1.48
CA TRP A 89 7.71 7.84 0.51
C TRP A 89 7.69 7.22 -0.86
N PHE A 90 7.71 8.05 -1.88
CA PHE A 90 7.83 7.64 -3.27
C PHE A 90 9.18 8.09 -3.84
N ASP A 91 9.95 7.15 -4.29
CA ASP A 91 11.24 7.38 -4.95
C ASP A 91 11.01 7.40 -6.47
N ARG A 92 11.10 8.60 -7.06
CA ARG A 92 10.86 8.81 -8.50
C ARG A 92 11.96 8.21 -9.38
N ASP A 93 13.17 8.03 -8.86
CA ASP A 93 14.28 7.50 -9.64
C ASP A 93 14.14 6.01 -9.93
N ILE A 94 13.52 5.28 -8.98
CA ILE A 94 13.28 3.84 -9.11
C ILE A 94 11.80 3.48 -9.25
N LEU A 95 10.90 4.48 -9.25
CA LEU A 95 9.45 4.35 -9.40
C LEU A 95 8.83 3.37 -8.39
N ARG A 96 9.26 3.48 -7.13
CA ARG A 96 8.82 2.61 -6.04
C ARG A 96 8.55 3.37 -4.76
N LEU A 97 7.71 2.74 -3.95
CA LEU A 97 7.49 3.17 -2.57
C LEU A 97 8.62 2.67 -1.66
N ASN A 98 8.83 3.38 -0.57
CA ASN A 98 9.72 2.96 0.51
C ASN A 98 9.25 3.49 1.87
N TYR A 99 9.81 2.93 2.94
CA TYR A 99 9.60 3.37 4.33
C TYR A 99 10.87 4.00 4.93
N ASP A 100 11.91 4.17 4.10
CA ASP A 100 13.24 4.57 4.54
C ASP A 100 13.48 6.09 4.45
N GLY A 101 12.48 6.85 4.02
CA GLY A 101 12.56 8.31 3.90
C GLY A 101 13.19 8.80 2.59
N ARG A 102 13.26 7.96 1.54
CA ARG A 102 13.82 8.35 0.24
C ARG A 102 12.75 8.90 -0.69
N GLY A 103 13.01 10.09 -1.26
CA GLY A 103 12.14 10.72 -2.23
C GLY A 103 11.03 11.55 -1.60
N GLU A 104 9.87 11.59 -2.24
CA GLU A 104 8.72 12.40 -1.88
C GLU A 104 7.90 11.76 -0.74
N TYR A 105 7.63 12.53 0.31
CA TYR A 105 6.82 12.06 1.43
C TYR A 105 5.33 12.11 1.07
N LEU A 106 4.68 10.94 1.06
CA LEU A 106 3.25 10.82 0.72
C LEU A 106 2.32 10.92 1.94
N GLY A 107 2.86 10.84 3.15
CA GLY A 107 2.05 10.89 4.37
C GLY A 107 2.11 9.62 5.21
N GLU A 108 1.21 9.57 6.19
CA GLU A 108 0.99 8.40 7.05
C GLU A 108 -0.21 7.60 6.55
N PHE A 109 -0.01 6.31 6.32
CA PHE A 109 -0.99 5.40 5.74
C PHE A 109 -1.51 4.41 6.77
N GLN A 110 -2.82 4.26 6.85
CA GLN A 110 -3.52 3.21 7.57
C GLN A 110 -3.71 1.99 6.64
N SER A 111 -4.17 0.88 7.19
CA SER A 111 -4.33 -0.39 6.45
C SER A 111 -5.28 -0.33 5.25
N ASP A 112 -6.23 0.59 5.27
CA ASP A 112 -7.28 0.79 4.27
C ASP A 112 -6.99 1.96 3.32
N ASP A 113 -5.93 2.73 3.58
CA ASP A 113 -5.50 3.80 2.70
C ASP A 113 -4.95 3.25 1.37
N THR A 114 -5.16 4.02 0.33
CA THR A 114 -4.67 3.73 -1.01
C THR A 114 -3.89 4.90 -1.57
N ILE A 115 -3.18 4.65 -2.65
CA ILE A 115 -2.39 5.64 -3.38
C ILE A 115 -3.14 5.99 -4.67
N LEU A 116 -3.31 7.27 -4.94
CA LEU A 116 -3.70 7.78 -6.24
C LEU A 116 -2.47 7.85 -7.14
N VAL A 117 -2.60 7.27 -8.32
CA VAL A 117 -1.61 7.33 -9.39
C VAL A 117 -2.23 8.02 -10.60
N VAL A 118 -1.61 9.10 -11.08
CA VAL A 118 -2.02 9.81 -12.29
C VAL A 118 -0.88 9.82 -13.27
N LEU A 119 -1.17 9.46 -14.51
CA LEU A 119 -0.20 9.38 -15.60
C LEU A 119 -0.31 10.60 -16.53
N ASN A 120 0.77 10.93 -17.23
CA ASN A 120 0.82 12.08 -18.15
C ASN A 120 -0.16 11.98 -19.32
N ASN A 121 -0.63 10.77 -19.66
CA ASN A 121 -1.61 10.54 -20.73
C ASN A 121 -3.08 10.70 -20.26
N GLY A 122 -3.28 11.10 -19.01
CA GLY A 122 -4.60 11.26 -18.41
C GLY A 122 -5.18 10.01 -17.76
N ASP A 123 -4.48 8.88 -17.81
CA ASP A 123 -4.89 7.69 -17.08
C ASP A 123 -4.67 7.87 -15.59
N PHE A 124 -5.55 7.29 -14.79
CA PHE A 124 -5.41 7.24 -13.35
C PHE A 124 -5.97 5.92 -12.78
N TYR A 125 -5.50 5.56 -11.60
CA TYR A 125 -5.99 4.43 -10.84
C TYR A 125 -5.60 4.56 -9.36
N THR A 126 -6.17 3.73 -8.49
CA THR A 126 -5.70 3.59 -7.12
C THR A 126 -5.02 2.24 -6.92
N SER A 127 -3.96 2.24 -6.12
CA SER A 127 -3.25 1.02 -5.71
C SER A 127 -3.13 0.94 -4.19
N ASN A 128 -2.83 -0.25 -3.67
CA ASN A 128 -2.34 -0.36 -2.31
C ASN A 128 -0.92 0.23 -2.20
N PHE A 129 -0.42 0.39 -0.97
CA PHE A 129 0.94 0.91 -0.72
C PHE A 129 1.97 -0.20 -0.45
N ASP A 130 1.85 -1.35 -1.14
CA ASP A 130 2.83 -2.43 -1.06
C ASP A 130 4.15 -2.01 -1.74
N LEU A 131 5.28 -2.25 -1.06
CA LEU A 131 6.62 -1.91 -1.58
C LEU A 131 7.02 -2.71 -2.82
N SER A 132 6.33 -3.80 -3.13
CA SER A 132 6.53 -4.56 -4.36
C SER A 132 5.97 -3.86 -5.60
N ASN A 133 5.10 -2.85 -5.43
CA ASN A 133 4.56 -2.09 -6.54
C ASN A 133 5.67 -1.35 -7.27
N HIS A 134 5.60 -1.39 -8.60
CA HIS A 134 6.41 -0.60 -9.50
C HIS A 134 5.49 0.24 -10.37
N TYR A 135 5.73 1.53 -10.39
CA TYR A 135 4.90 2.49 -11.12
C TYR A 135 5.45 2.75 -12.52
N GLU A 136 4.63 3.33 -13.39
CA GLU A 136 4.98 3.59 -14.77
C GLU A 136 5.94 4.78 -14.90
N ASP A 137 6.79 4.78 -15.93
CA ASP A 137 7.76 5.86 -16.22
C ASP A 137 7.09 7.21 -16.51
N ASN A 138 5.85 7.19 -17.01
CA ASN A 138 5.07 8.38 -17.32
C ASN A 138 4.19 8.86 -16.18
N VAL A 139 4.49 8.44 -14.92
CA VAL A 139 3.74 8.89 -13.76
C VAL A 139 3.93 10.39 -13.52
N SER A 140 2.81 11.09 -13.37
CA SER A 140 2.75 12.51 -13.06
C SER A 140 2.59 12.75 -11.56
N ILE A 141 1.58 12.12 -10.97
CA ILE A 141 1.21 12.29 -9.56
C ILE A 141 1.17 10.93 -8.87
N VAL A 142 1.79 10.87 -7.71
CA VAL A 142 1.65 9.77 -6.75
C VAL A 142 1.39 10.40 -5.39
N GLU A 143 0.23 10.15 -4.81
CA GLU A 143 -0.12 10.71 -3.51
C GLU A 143 -1.07 9.79 -2.74
N LYS A 144 -1.27 10.08 -1.47
CA LYS A 144 -2.32 9.41 -0.69
C LYS A 144 -3.69 9.77 -1.27
N PHE A 145 -4.51 8.76 -1.58
CA PHE A 145 -5.81 8.98 -2.17
C PHE A 145 -6.79 9.61 -1.17
N ASP A 146 -7.43 10.69 -1.59
CA ASP A 146 -8.54 11.32 -0.89
C ASP A 146 -9.72 11.49 -1.87
N SER A 147 -10.81 10.78 -1.62
CA SER A 147 -12.01 10.82 -2.46
C SER A 147 -12.72 12.17 -2.46
N ASN A 148 -12.43 13.05 -1.49
CA ASN A 148 -13.05 14.38 -1.38
C ASN A 148 -12.16 15.48 -1.99
N LYS A 149 -10.93 15.14 -2.39
CA LYS A 149 -10.01 16.11 -2.98
C LYS A 149 -10.51 16.53 -4.36
N VAL A 150 -10.75 17.84 -4.51
CA VAL A 150 -11.23 18.41 -5.77
C VAL A 150 -10.06 18.80 -6.66
N TRP A 151 -10.10 18.34 -7.89
CA TRP A 151 -9.13 18.66 -8.93
C TRP A 151 -9.74 19.57 -9.99
N THR A 152 -8.92 20.45 -10.53
CA THR A 152 -9.28 21.29 -11.67
C THR A 152 -8.37 20.92 -12.84
N ALA A 153 -8.95 20.58 -13.97
CA ALA A 153 -8.24 20.33 -15.21
C ALA A 153 -8.62 21.34 -16.30
N ALA A 154 -7.62 21.87 -17.00
CA ALA A 154 -7.75 22.55 -18.25
C ALA A 154 -7.25 21.63 -19.37
N LEU A 155 -8.04 21.42 -20.39
CA LEU A 155 -7.75 20.49 -21.48
C LEU A 155 -8.29 20.97 -22.82
N TYR A 156 -7.69 20.52 -23.91
CA TYR A 156 -8.28 20.60 -25.24
C TYR A 156 -9.07 19.31 -25.51
N ASP A 157 -10.33 19.47 -25.89
CA ASP A 157 -11.21 18.37 -26.26
C ASP A 157 -11.24 18.24 -27.80
N ALA A 158 -10.67 17.15 -28.29
CA ALA A 158 -10.59 16.89 -29.72
C ALA A 158 -11.93 16.58 -30.36
N ASP A 159 -12.91 16.11 -29.59
CA ASP A 159 -14.27 15.84 -30.04
C ASP A 159 -15.08 17.15 -30.19
N GLN A 160 -14.59 18.22 -29.57
CA GLN A 160 -15.20 19.55 -29.56
C GLN A 160 -14.32 20.58 -30.27
N GLN A 161 -13.83 20.27 -31.47
CA GLN A 161 -13.01 21.17 -32.30
C GLN A 161 -11.73 21.69 -31.61
N ASN A 162 -11.21 20.94 -30.65
CA ASN A 162 -10.07 21.34 -29.82
C ASN A 162 -10.28 22.64 -29.03
N TYR A 163 -11.51 22.97 -28.67
CA TYR A 163 -11.74 24.07 -27.75
C TYR A 163 -11.14 23.77 -26.37
N PRO A 164 -10.66 24.79 -25.65
CA PRO A 164 -10.21 24.64 -24.28
C PRO A 164 -11.41 24.47 -23.35
N TYR A 165 -11.36 23.43 -22.52
CA TYR A 165 -12.35 23.11 -21.52
C TYR A 165 -11.74 23.16 -20.12
N LEU A 166 -12.54 23.61 -19.17
CA LEU A 166 -12.25 23.55 -17.74
C LEU A 166 -13.23 22.58 -17.09
N LYS A 167 -12.72 21.66 -16.28
CA LYS A 167 -13.57 20.81 -15.45
C LYS A 167 -13.03 20.68 -14.04
N ARG A 168 -13.95 20.53 -13.10
CA ARG A 168 -13.64 20.23 -11.71
C ARG A 168 -14.27 18.90 -11.34
N PHE A 169 -13.50 18.04 -10.68
CA PHE A 169 -13.92 16.68 -10.36
C PHE A 169 -13.13 16.14 -9.17
N CYS A 170 -13.60 15.04 -8.60
CA CYS A 170 -12.84 14.20 -7.67
C CYS A 170 -12.48 12.90 -8.39
N PHE A 171 -11.31 12.38 -8.16
CA PHE A 171 -10.97 11.04 -8.66
C PHE A 171 -11.78 9.99 -7.90
N GLU A 172 -12.22 8.97 -8.61
CA GLU A 172 -12.90 7.82 -8.01
C GLU A 172 -11.89 6.71 -7.74
N GLY A 173 -11.96 6.12 -6.55
CA GLY A 173 -11.08 5.00 -6.17
C GLY A 173 -11.38 3.76 -7.00
N SER A 174 -10.45 3.33 -7.83
CA SER A 174 -10.53 2.11 -8.63
C SER A 174 -9.15 1.56 -8.91
N ASN A 175 -8.99 0.25 -8.81
CA ASN A 175 -7.76 -0.43 -9.22
C ASN A 175 -7.65 -0.63 -10.74
N ARG A 176 -8.69 -0.28 -11.49
CA ARG A 176 -8.69 -0.30 -12.95
C ARG A 176 -8.30 1.07 -13.46
N LYS A 177 -7.47 1.11 -14.49
CA LYS A 177 -7.14 2.36 -15.18
C LYS A 177 -8.39 2.98 -15.79
N GLN A 178 -8.57 4.25 -15.49
CA GLN A 178 -9.59 5.13 -16.06
C GLN A 178 -8.88 6.33 -16.67
N ASN A 179 -9.53 7.05 -17.57
CA ASN A 179 -8.96 8.25 -18.18
C ASN A 179 -9.83 9.47 -17.88
N TYR A 180 -9.26 10.50 -17.26
CA TYR A 180 -10.00 11.72 -16.94
C TYR A 180 -10.02 12.73 -18.08
N LEU A 181 -9.25 12.54 -19.15
CA LEU A 181 -9.31 13.42 -20.34
C LEU A 181 -10.44 13.03 -21.30
N GLY A 182 -10.98 11.80 -21.20
CA GLY A 182 -11.98 11.25 -22.08
C GLY A 182 -11.42 10.17 -23.00
N GLU A 183 -12.26 9.61 -23.88
CA GLU A 183 -11.89 8.46 -24.71
C GLU A 183 -11.04 8.83 -25.93
N ASN A 184 -11.11 10.09 -26.39
CA ASN A 184 -10.36 10.52 -27.57
C ASN A 184 -8.88 10.70 -27.24
N LYS A 185 -8.02 9.93 -27.90
CA LYS A 185 -6.56 9.94 -27.70
C LYS A 185 -5.89 11.27 -28.10
N ASN A 186 -6.59 12.12 -28.85
CA ASN A 186 -6.10 13.43 -29.23
C ASN A 186 -6.43 14.51 -28.19
N ASN A 187 -7.17 14.19 -27.16
CA ASN A 187 -7.38 15.07 -26.02
C ASN A 187 -6.05 15.40 -25.36
N ARG A 188 -5.84 16.65 -25.03
CA ARG A 188 -4.57 17.12 -24.49
C ARG A 188 -4.75 17.90 -23.22
N LEU A 189 -4.09 17.46 -22.17
CA LEU A 189 -4.02 18.18 -20.91
C LEU A 189 -3.20 19.46 -21.09
N ILE A 190 -3.73 20.56 -20.54
CA ILE A 190 -3.03 21.84 -20.42
C ILE A 190 -2.52 21.98 -18.99
N LEU A 191 -3.38 21.74 -18.01
CA LEU A 191 -3.09 21.88 -16.58
C LEU A 191 -3.95 20.91 -15.78
N LEU A 192 -3.36 20.30 -14.77
CA LEU A 192 -4.05 19.63 -13.67
C LEU A 192 -3.56 20.23 -12.35
N THR A 193 -4.46 20.69 -11.51
CA THR A 193 -4.14 21.28 -10.21
C THR A 193 -5.16 20.90 -9.15
N ASP A 194 -4.71 20.80 -7.92
CA ASP A 194 -5.52 20.58 -6.72
C ASP A 194 -5.74 21.88 -5.92
N GLU A 195 -5.33 23.02 -6.44
CA GLU A 195 -5.64 24.31 -5.85
C GLU A 195 -7.16 24.48 -5.72
N PHE A 196 -7.62 24.91 -4.54
CA PHE A 196 -9.05 24.99 -4.26
C PHE A 196 -9.78 26.04 -5.10
N TYR A 197 -9.13 27.17 -5.40
CA TYR A 197 -9.64 28.23 -6.30
C TYR A 197 -8.51 28.70 -7.24
N PRO A 198 -8.14 27.89 -8.25
CA PRO A 198 -7.06 28.28 -9.14
C PRO A 198 -7.46 29.48 -9.99
N ARG A 199 -6.54 30.43 -10.14
CA ARG A 199 -6.67 31.51 -11.12
C ARG A 199 -5.95 31.07 -12.37
N LEU A 200 -6.69 30.97 -13.46
CA LEU A 200 -6.14 30.57 -14.75
C LEU A 200 -6.13 31.81 -15.66
N GLU A 201 -4.97 32.11 -16.24
CA GLU A 201 -4.81 33.11 -17.28
C GLU A 201 -4.78 32.36 -18.62
N VAL A 202 -5.65 32.76 -19.56
CA VAL A 202 -5.84 32.09 -20.86
C VAL A 202 -5.35 32.99 -21.99
#